data_4999b995bcbccda073dfda405c96f0fb
#
_entry.id   4999b995bcbccda073dfda405c96f0fb
#
_cell.length_a   1.000
_cell.length_b   1.000
_cell.length_c   1.000
_cell.angle_alpha   90.00
_cell.angle_beta   90.00
_cell.angle_gamma   90.00
#
_symmetry.space_group_name_H-M   'P 1'
#
loop_
_entity.id
_entity.type
_entity.pdbx_description
1 polymer ?
#
loop_
_entity_poly.entity_id
_entity_poly.type
_entity_poly.pdbx_seq_one_letter_code
_entity_poly.pdbx_strand_id
1 'polypeptide(L)'
;MSRLIKAAFATAALSGALALTITAADAVSSSQTGTQTSAQSYTGESSPWTAQTVGAWGNIPTASVNVTVPSGTTRFVDARFTAESICAGDASAWCSVRIVVINSVGTTTELQPVTSTDYRFDSPGGVEEAHALERFSAPLGPGTYTVRVQALRITGITQFTLDDYAFAVGLVEP
;
A
#
# COMPACT_ATOMS: atom_id res chain seq x y z
N MET A 1 -22.86 3.13 79.12
CA MET A 1 -23.81 3.34 78.02
C MET A 1 -23.08 4.05 76.89
N SER A 2 -22.65 3.33 75.97
CA SER A 2 -21.80 3.82 74.84
C SER A 2 -22.68 4.11 73.61
N ARG A 3 -22.64 5.36 73.12
CA ARG A 3 -23.33 5.75 71.89
C ARG A 3 -22.33 5.68 70.71
N LEU A 4 -22.54 4.72 69.84
CA LEU A 4 -21.86 4.64 68.54
C LEU A 4 -22.40 5.71 67.61
N ILE A 5 -21.52 6.58 67.14
CA ILE A 5 -21.79 7.54 66.05
C ILE A 5 -21.36 6.81 64.75
N LYS A 6 -22.34 6.52 63.88
CA LYS A 6 -22.09 6.03 62.52
C LYS A 6 -21.84 7.22 61.59
N ALA A 7 -20.62 7.38 61.15
CA ALA A 7 -20.30 8.32 60.08
C ALA A 7 -20.57 7.63 58.73
N ALA A 8 -21.50 8.20 57.95
CA ALA A 8 -21.75 7.76 56.59
C ALA A 8 -20.80 8.53 55.62
N PHE A 9 -19.90 7.83 54.98
CA PHE A 9 -19.10 8.40 53.88
C PHE A 9 -19.90 8.29 52.58
N ALA A 10 -20.31 9.43 52.05
CA ALA A 10 -20.87 9.53 50.72
C ALA A 10 -19.71 9.62 49.72
N THR A 11 -19.49 8.54 48.98
CA THR A 11 -18.55 8.51 47.84
C THR A 11 -19.26 9.07 46.61
N ALA A 12 -18.94 10.29 46.22
CA ALA A 12 -19.38 10.85 44.95
C ALA A 12 -18.48 10.31 43.85
N ALA A 13 -18.99 9.37 43.07
CA ALA A 13 -18.33 8.90 41.83
C ALA A 13 -18.57 9.92 40.73
N LEU A 14 -17.56 10.73 40.42
CA LEU A 14 -17.53 11.54 39.21
C LEU A 14 -17.25 10.65 38.01
N SER A 15 -18.30 10.19 37.31
CA SER A 15 -18.19 9.51 36.03
C SER A 15 -18.00 10.55 34.93
N GLY A 16 -16.77 10.97 34.71
CA GLY A 16 -16.40 11.73 33.50
C GLY A 16 -16.43 10.83 32.28
N ALA A 17 -17.53 10.87 31.53
CA ALA A 17 -17.56 10.24 30.21
C ALA A 17 -16.70 11.08 29.26
N LEU A 18 -15.48 10.58 28.99
CA LEU A 18 -14.65 11.08 27.90
C LEU A 18 -15.30 10.62 26.60
N ALA A 19 -16.05 11.49 25.92
CA ALA A 19 -16.52 11.24 24.58
C ALA A 19 -15.31 11.31 23.64
N LEU A 20 -14.73 10.15 23.30
CA LEU A 20 -13.82 10.04 22.17
C LEU A 20 -14.66 10.28 20.91
N THR A 21 -14.56 11.46 20.34
CA THR A 21 -15.02 11.70 18.96
C THR A 21 -14.01 11.02 18.03
N ILE A 22 -14.29 9.78 17.66
CA ILE A 22 -13.61 9.14 16.54
C ILE A 22 -14.15 9.84 15.30
N THR A 23 -13.39 10.76 14.74
CA THR A 23 -13.60 11.19 13.36
C THR A 23 -13.34 9.99 12.50
N ALA A 24 -14.41 9.39 11.96
CA ALA A 24 -14.27 8.37 10.93
C ALA A 24 -13.49 9.03 9.79
N ALA A 25 -12.27 8.55 9.54
CA ALA A 25 -11.59 8.88 8.31
C ALA A 25 -12.50 8.35 7.19
N ASP A 26 -12.89 9.22 6.27
CA ASP A 26 -13.67 8.83 5.10
C ASP A 26 -12.91 7.75 4.36
N ALA A 27 -13.34 6.50 4.52
CA ALA A 27 -12.79 5.38 3.79
C ALA A 27 -13.22 5.53 2.33
N VAL A 28 -12.30 6.01 1.49
CA VAL A 28 -12.52 5.99 0.04
C VAL A 28 -12.50 4.53 -0.38
N SER A 29 -13.68 3.98 -0.64
CA SER A 29 -13.81 2.65 -1.23
C SER A 29 -13.98 2.78 -2.74
N SER A 30 -13.27 1.94 -3.48
CA SER A 30 -13.47 1.76 -4.92
C SER A 30 -13.57 0.27 -5.21
N SER A 31 -14.41 -0.09 -6.18
CA SER A 31 -14.60 -1.47 -6.59
C SER A 31 -14.62 -1.58 -8.10
N GLN A 32 -14.10 -2.69 -8.62
CA GLN A 32 -14.18 -3.07 -10.02
C GLN A 32 -14.67 -4.50 -10.10
N THR A 33 -15.54 -4.78 -11.06
CA THR A 33 -16.01 -6.13 -11.37
C THR A 33 -15.75 -6.42 -12.83
N GLY A 34 -15.37 -7.65 -13.17
CA GLY A 34 -15.10 -8.04 -14.54
C GLY A 34 -14.50 -9.44 -14.62
N THR A 35 -14.21 -9.86 -15.86
CA THR A 35 -13.61 -11.16 -16.12
C THR A 35 -12.13 -10.98 -16.50
N GLN A 36 -11.25 -11.70 -15.83
CA GLN A 36 -9.83 -11.71 -16.19
C GLN A 36 -9.67 -12.33 -17.59
N THR A 37 -9.10 -11.54 -18.53
CA THR A 37 -8.91 -11.96 -19.93
C THR A 37 -7.49 -12.37 -20.24
N SER A 38 -6.50 -11.90 -19.47
CA SER A 38 -5.11 -12.33 -19.56
C SER A 38 -4.40 -12.06 -18.23
N ALA A 39 -3.36 -12.85 -17.95
CA ALA A 39 -2.49 -12.64 -16.81
C ALA A 39 -1.03 -12.77 -17.25
N GLN A 40 -0.19 -11.91 -16.72
CA GLN A 40 1.26 -12.01 -16.83
C GLN A 40 1.83 -11.90 -15.43
N SER A 41 2.79 -12.76 -15.10
CA SER A 41 3.43 -12.72 -13.80
C SER A 41 4.92 -12.51 -13.96
N TYR A 42 5.49 -11.80 -13.02
CA TYR A 42 6.93 -11.66 -12.89
C TYR A 42 7.31 -12.13 -11.48
N THR A 43 8.32 -12.97 -11.39
CA THR A 43 8.90 -13.35 -10.11
C THR A 43 10.25 -12.68 -9.99
N GLY A 44 10.46 -11.92 -8.92
CA GLY A 44 11.72 -11.25 -8.67
C GLY A 44 12.83 -12.22 -8.31
N GLU A 45 14.02 -11.70 -8.22
CA GLU A 45 15.20 -12.47 -7.91
C GLU A 45 15.35 -12.78 -6.43
N SER A 46 16.18 -13.78 -6.18
CA SER A 46 16.75 -14.09 -4.85
C SER A 46 17.78 -13.07 -4.35
N SER A 47 18.10 -12.04 -5.14
CA SER A 47 19.00 -10.97 -4.70
C SER A 47 18.21 -9.77 -4.21
N PRO A 48 18.41 -9.35 -2.95
CA PRO A 48 17.71 -8.22 -2.39
C PRO A 48 17.92 -6.94 -3.17
N TRP A 49 16.85 -6.21 -3.44
CA TRP A 49 16.92 -4.87 -3.99
C TRP A 49 16.69 -3.81 -2.90
N THR A 50 17.58 -2.83 -2.84
CA THR A 50 17.48 -1.76 -1.84
C THR A 50 17.16 -0.41 -2.50
N ALA A 51 16.16 0.30 -1.98
CA ALA A 51 15.80 1.64 -2.41
C ALA A 51 16.92 2.63 -2.10
N GLN A 52 17.49 3.23 -3.16
CA GLN A 52 18.66 4.12 -3.03
C GLN A 52 18.28 5.56 -2.67
N THR A 53 17.14 6.05 -3.20
CA THR A 53 16.75 7.45 -3.07
C THR A 53 15.80 7.67 -1.91
N VAL A 54 16.06 8.72 -1.12
CA VAL A 54 15.15 9.19 -0.06
C VAL A 54 14.21 10.24 -0.62
N GLY A 55 12.94 10.19 -0.28
CA GLY A 55 11.95 11.19 -0.63
C GLY A 55 11.46 11.17 -2.09
N ALA A 56 11.89 10.20 -2.87
CA ALA A 56 11.45 10.04 -4.26
C ALA A 56 11.11 8.58 -4.58
N TRP A 57 10.12 8.38 -5.44
CA TRP A 57 9.73 7.07 -5.93
C TRP A 57 10.81 6.50 -6.86
N GLY A 58 11.36 5.35 -6.50
CA GLY A 58 12.31 4.59 -7.30
C GLY A 58 11.66 3.37 -7.95
N ASN A 59 12.03 3.06 -9.19
CA ASN A 59 11.54 1.84 -9.85
C ASN A 59 12.24 0.62 -9.25
N ILE A 60 11.47 -0.43 -8.95
CA ILE A 60 12.02 -1.76 -8.70
C ILE A 60 12.38 -2.35 -10.06
N PRO A 61 13.66 -2.62 -10.37
CA PRO A 61 14.13 -2.83 -11.75
C PRO A 61 13.40 -3.91 -12.53
N THR A 62 13.04 -4.97 -11.87
CA THR A 62 12.48 -6.18 -12.47
C THR A 62 10.97 -6.29 -12.30
N ALA A 63 10.35 -5.52 -11.41
CA ALA A 63 8.91 -5.52 -11.17
C ALA A 63 8.16 -4.62 -12.18
N SER A 64 8.19 -5.03 -13.46
CA SER A 64 7.59 -4.29 -14.57
C SER A 64 7.07 -5.26 -15.63
N VAL A 65 5.81 -5.08 -16.06
CA VAL A 65 5.12 -5.90 -17.04
C VAL A 65 4.50 -5.01 -18.11
N ASN A 66 4.65 -5.38 -19.38
CA ASN A 66 3.92 -4.74 -20.47
C ASN A 66 2.60 -5.47 -20.72
N VAL A 67 1.52 -4.71 -20.82
CA VAL A 67 0.19 -5.22 -21.16
C VAL A 67 -0.34 -4.50 -22.40
N THR A 68 -1.15 -5.19 -23.20
CA THR A 68 -1.78 -4.61 -24.38
C THR A 68 -3.29 -4.74 -24.30
N VAL A 69 -3.98 -3.61 -24.32
CA VAL A 69 -5.44 -3.55 -24.46
C VAL A 69 -5.76 -3.60 -25.95
N PRO A 70 -6.53 -4.59 -26.43
CA PRO A 70 -6.85 -4.75 -27.84
C PRO A 70 -7.67 -3.59 -28.39
N SER A 71 -7.55 -3.35 -29.71
CA SER A 71 -8.35 -2.35 -30.41
C SER A 71 -9.86 -2.61 -30.24
N GLY A 72 -10.63 -1.54 -30.04
CA GLY A 72 -12.06 -1.61 -29.85
C GLY A 72 -12.52 -2.16 -28.49
N THR A 73 -11.59 -2.37 -27.55
CA THR A 73 -11.92 -2.84 -26.22
C THR A 73 -11.48 -1.87 -25.13
N THR A 74 -12.05 -2.05 -23.96
CA THR A 74 -11.64 -1.38 -22.74
C THR A 74 -11.29 -2.46 -21.71
N ARG A 75 -10.22 -2.26 -20.97
CA ARG A 75 -9.78 -3.16 -19.90
C ARG A 75 -9.33 -2.36 -18.69
N PHE A 76 -9.36 -2.95 -17.53
CA PHE A 76 -8.59 -2.42 -16.41
C PHE A 76 -7.52 -3.42 -15.98
N VAL A 77 -6.48 -2.90 -15.38
CA VAL A 77 -5.39 -3.68 -14.82
C VAL A 77 -5.76 -4.05 -13.39
N ASP A 78 -5.59 -5.32 -13.04
CA ASP A 78 -5.50 -5.82 -11.68
C ASP A 78 -4.05 -6.24 -11.43
N ALA A 79 -3.42 -5.71 -10.40
CA ALA A 79 -2.00 -5.93 -10.17
C ALA A 79 -1.72 -6.16 -8.68
N ARG A 80 -0.95 -7.23 -8.40
CA ARG A 80 -0.53 -7.60 -7.06
C ARG A 80 0.98 -7.71 -6.96
N PHE A 81 1.52 -7.10 -5.92
CA PHE A 81 2.92 -7.18 -5.54
C PHE A 81 3.04 -7.78 -4.14
N THR A 82 3.94 -8.73 -3.99
CA THR A 82 4.30 -9.34 -2.70
C THR A 82 5.81 -9.30 -2.56
N ALA A 83 6.31 -9.10 -1.35
CA ALA A 83 7.74 -9.11 -1.07
C ALA A 83 7.99 -9.45 0.40
N GLU A 84 9.14 -10.03 0.69
CA GLU A 84 9.76 -9.89 1.99
C GLU A 84 10.44 -8.53 2.04
N SER A 85 10.32 -7.79 3.14
CA SER A 85 10.90 -6.46 3.24
C SER A 85 11.55 -6.19 4.60
N ILE A 86 12.58 -5.36 4.57
CA ILE A 86 13.21 -4.78 5.75
C ILE A 86 13.09 -3.26 5.65
N CYS A 87 12.39 -2.67 6.60
CA CYS A 87 12.35 -1.23 6.81
C CYS A 87 13.06 -0.89 8.11
N ALA A 88 14.10 -0.05 8.05
CA ALA A 88 14.85 0.37 9.24
C ALA A 88 15.04 1.87 9.25
N GLY A 89 14.98 2.47 10.44
CA GLY A 89 15.11 3.91 10.63
C GLY A 89 14.31 4.41 11.82
N ASP A 90 13.89 5.67 11.75
CA ASP A 90 13.12 6.32 12.81
C ASP A 90 11.72 5.68 12.96
N ALA A 91 11.30 5.41 14.19
CA ALA A 91 10.04 4.76 14.49
C ALA A 91 8.78 5.51 13.99
N SER A 92 8.90 6.80 13.68
CA SER A 92 7.82 7.62 13.11
C SER A 92 7.81 7.62 11.57
N ALA A 93 8.84 7.06 10.93
CA ALA A 93 8.96 6.96 9.48
C ALA A 93 8.32 5.67 8.95
N TRP A 94 8.34 5.43 7.64
CA TRP A 94 7.86 4.21 7.00
C TRP A 94 8.45 4.01 5.62
N CYS A 95 8.33 2.79 5.11
CA CYS A 95 8.64 2.39 3.76
C CYS A 95 7.35 2.20 2.97
N SER A 96 7.33 2.65 1.73
CA SER A 96 6.13 2.61 0.91
C SER A 96 6.37 1.97 -0.45
N VAL A 97 5.32 1.35 -1.00
CA VAL A 97 5.30 0.78 -2.34
C VAL A 97 4.03 1.24 -3.04
N ARG A 98 4.12 1.54 -4.34
CA ARG A 98 2.97 1.81 -5.20
C ARG A 98 3.08 1.06 -6.52
N ILE A 99 1.95 0.90 -7.19
CA ILE A 99 1.88 0.37 -8.54
C ILE A 99 1.38 1.47 -9.48
N VAL A 100 2.06 1.64 -10.59
CA VAL A 100 1.72 2.65 -11.60
C VAL A 100 1.52 2.02 -12.96
N VAL A 101 0.67 2.61 -13.78
CA VAL A 101 0.53 2.33 -15.21
C VAL A 101 1.09 3.49 -16.01
N ILE A 102 1.87 3.19 -17.04
CA ILE A 102 2.55 4.15 -17.91
C ILE A 102 2.08 3.90 -19.34
N ASN A 103 1.52 4.90 -19.98
CA ASN A 103 1.08 4.79 -21.37
C ASN A 103 2.26 5.00 -22.37
N SER A 104 1.99 4.83 -23.66
CA SER A 104 3.00 4.92 -24.73
C SER A 104 3.65 6.31 -24.88
N VAL A 105 3.03 7.37 -24.33
CA VAL A 105 3.60 8.73 -24.34
C VAL A 105 4.29 9.08 -23.01
N GLY A 106 4.44 8.10 -22.10
CA GLY A 106 5.16 8.27 -20.85
C GLY A 106 4.35 8.86 -19.69
N THR A 107 3.03 9.07 -19.88
CA THR A 107 2.18 9.53 -18.76
C THR A 107 2.04 8.43 -17.74
N THR A 108 2.36 8.75 -16.49
CA THR A 108 2.30 7.84 -15.36
C THR A 108 1.05 8.11 -14.54
N THR A 109 0.27 7.06 -14.28
CA THR A 109 -0.93 7.10 -13.43
C THR A 109 -0.81 6.02 -12.35
N GLU A 110 -1.05 6.39 -11.10
CA GLU A 110 -1.04 5.43 -10.00
C GLU A 110 -2.34 4.62 -9.99
N LEU A 111 -2.24 3.33 -9.68
CA LEU A 111 -3.38 2.42 -9.54
C LEU A 111 -4.13 2.70 -8.24
N GLN A 112 -5.41 2.33 -8.21
CA GLN A 112 -6.33 2.59 -7.10
C GLN A 112 -6.36 1.44 -6.07
N PRO A 113 -6.60 1.76 -4.80
CA PRO A 113 -6.57 3.11 -4.24
C PRO A 113 -5.17 3.69 -4.30
N VAL A 114 -5.06 5.00 -4.58
CA VAL A 114 -3.73 5.65 -4.63
C VAL A 114 -3.05 5.53 -3.27
N THR A 115 -1.74 5.30 -3.33
CA THR A 115 -0.92 5.15 -2.13
C THR A 115 -0.84 6.44 -1.32
N SER A 116 -0.86 7.58 -2.01
CA SER A 116 -0.57 8.90 -1.42
C SER A 116 0.78 8.94 -0.67
N THR A 117 0.91 9.80 0.33
CA THR A 117 2.15 9.94 1.11
C THR A 117 2.12 9.19 2.44
N ASP A 118 1.01 8.56 2.81
CA ASP A 118 0.75 7.96 4.14
C ASP A 118 0.57 6.45 4.10
N TYR A 119 0.58 5.82 2.94
CA TYR A 119 0.53 4.37 2.86
C TYR A 119 1.84 3.76 3.38
N ARG A 120 1.69 2.86 4.33
CA ARG A 120 2.81 2.10 4.88
C ARG A 120 2.78 0.69 4.33
N PHE A 121 3.75 0.38 3.48
CA PHE A 121 3.98 -1.00 3.07
C PHE A 121 4.69 -1.76 4.19
N ASP A 122 5.63 -1.09 4.84
CA ASP A 122 6.40 -1.63 5.95
C ASP A 122 6.75 -0.51 6.95
N SER A 123 6.98 -0.88 8.20
CA SER A 123 7.30 0.03 9.32
C SER A 123 8.66 -0.30 9.92
N PRO A 124 9.39 0.69 10.46
CA PRO A 124 10.70 0.43 11.04
C PRO A 124 10.65 -0.60 12.18
N GLY A 125 11.22 -1.75 11.94
CA GLY A 125 11.41 -2.83 12.90
C GLY A 125 12.75 -3.52 12.70
N GLY A 126 13.35 -3.34 11.51
CA GLY A 126 14.61 -3.98 11.13
C GLY A 126 14.52 -5.50 11.03
N VAL A 127 13.32 -6.04 11.08
CA VAL A 127 13.00 -7.46 10.91
C VAL A 127 12.44 -7.65 9.51
N GLU A 128 12.76 -8.76 8.88
CA GLU A 128 12.23 -9.14 7.59
C GLU A 128 10.82 -9.67 7.76
N GLU A 129 9.88 -9.08 7.03
CA GLU A 129 8.46 -9.44 7.09
C GLU A 129 7.87 -9.55 5.68
N ALA A 130 6.90 -10.44 5.52
CA ALA A 130 6.20 -10.61 4.24
C ALA A 130 5.01 -9.66 4.13
N HIS A 131 4.96 -8.89 3.05
CA HIS A 131 3.93 -7.90 2.76
C HIS A 131 3.30 -8.09 1.39
N ALA A 132 2.08 -7.58 1.21
CA ALA A 132 1.37 -7.63 -0.05
C ALA A 132 0.66 -6.30 -0.34
N LEU A 133 0.59 -5.96 -1.63
CA LEU A 133 -0.12 -4.81 -2.16
C LEU A 133 -0.92 -5.24 -3.39
N GLU A 134 -2.22 -4.96 -3.41
CA GLU A 134 -3.09 -5.18 -4.56
C GLU A 134 -3.72 -3.87 -4.99
N ARG A 135 -3.73 -3.59 -6.28
CA ARG A 135 -4.21 -2.32 -6.86
C ARG A 135 -4.81 -2.57 -8.25
N PHE A 136 -5.72 -1.69 -8.65
CA PHE A 136 -6.35 -1.75 -9.97
C PHE A 136 -6.36 -0.38 -10.66
N SER A 137 -6.36 -0.36 -12.00
CA SER A 137 -6.46 0.88 -12.76
C SER A 137 -7.91 1.35 -12.91
N ALA A 138 -8.10 2.61 -13.28
CA ALA A 138 -9.28 3.01 -14.03
C ALA A 138 -9.32 2.27 -15.37
N PRO A 139 -10.49 2.21 -16.05
CA PRO A 139 -10.58 1.61 -17.38
C PRO A 139 -9.58 2.25 -18.37
N LEU A 140 -8.82 1.39 -19.06
CA LEU A 140 -7.83 1.76 -20.06
C LEU A 140 -8.37 1.48 -21.44
N GLY A 141 -8.25 2.44 -22.35
CA GLY A 141 -8.56 2.26 -23.78
C GLY A 141 -7.49 1.42 -24.50
N PRO A 142 -7.68 1.19 -25.82
CA PRO A 142 -6.73 0.45 -26.63
C PRO A 142 -5.31 1.02 -26.58
N GLY A 143 -4.31 0.16 -26.45
CA GLY A 143 -2.90 0.59 -26.42
C GLY A 143 -2.00 -0.35 -25.64
N THR A 144 -0.72 -0.04 -25.67
CA THR A 144 0.29 -0.74 -24.87
C THR A 144 0.66 0.11 -23.66
N TYR A 145 0.70 -0.53 -22.51
CA TYR A 145 0.98 0.08 -21.21
C TYR A 145 2.07 -0.70 -20.51
N THR A 146 2.90 0.00 -19.75
CA THR A 146 3.82 -0.61 -18.80
C THR A 146 3.22 -0.49 -17.40
N VAL A 147 3.02 -1.61 -16.73
CA VAL A 147 2.63 -1.66 -15.32
C VAL A 147 3.88 -1.91 -14.49
N ARG A 148 4.11 -1.09 -13.47
CA ARG A 148 5.39 -1.10 -12.74
C ARG A 148 5.19 -0.85 -11.26
N VAL A 149 6.03 -1.50 -10.46
CA VAL A 149 6.13 -1.26 -9.01
C VAL A 149 7.21 -0.22 -8.74
N GLN A 150 6.90 0.70 -7.84
CA GLN A 150 7.84 1.71 -7.35
C GLN A 150 7.88 1.67 -5.82
N ALA A 151 9.05 1.90 -5.27
CA ALA A 151 9.29 1.96 -3.83
C ALA A 151 9.71 3.36 -3.40
N LEU A 152 9.35 3.74 -2.19
CA LEU A 152 9.68 5.01 -1.57
C LEU A 152 10.25 4.78 -0.18
N ARG A 153 11.41 5.32 0.05
CA ARG A 153 12.03 5.48 1.36
C ARG A 153 11.86 6.93 1.81
N ILE A 154 11.04 7.17 2.84
CA ILE A 154 10.85 8.54 3.34
C ILE A 154 12.03 9.00 4.19
N THR A 155 12.09 10.29 4.49
CA THR A 155 13.07 10.86 5.42
C THR A 155 12.99 10.16 6.78
N GLY A 156 14.13 9.85 7.38
CA GLY A 156 14.24 9.10 8.63
C GLY A 156 14.42 7.58 8.42
N ILE A 157 14.15 7.06 7.22
CA ILE A 157 14.45 5.66 6.89
C ILE A 157 15.92 5.54 6.44
N THR A 158 16.64 4.65 7.07
CA THR A 158 18.05 4.34 6.75
C THR A 158 18.18 3.18 5.76
N GLN A 159 17.23 2.24 5.77
CA GLN A 159 17.21 1.09 4.89
C GLN A 159 15.77 0.75 4.48
N PHE A 160 15.56 0.48 3.19
CA PHE A 160 14.38 -0.21 2.67
C PHE A 160 14.82 -1.22 1.63
N THR A 161 14.78 -2.47 2.00
CA THR A 161 15.15 -3.62 1.17
C THR A 161 13.91 -4.46 0.89
N LEU A 162 13.81 -4.94 -0.34
CA LEU A 162 12.77 -5.87 -0.80
C LEU A 162 13.47 -7.13 -1.30
N ASP A 163 13.05 -8.27 -0.82
CA ASP A 163 13.56 -9.59 -1.19
C ASP A 163 12.40 -10.54 -1.55
N ASP A 164 12.72 -11.63 -2.23
CA ASP A 164 11.78 -12.69 -2.62
C ASP A 164 10.43 -12.15 -3.14
N TYR A 165 10.48 -11.08 -3.95
CA TYR A 165 9.28 -10.42 -4.42
C TYR A 165 8.70 -11.05 -5.69
N ALA A 166 7.37 -11.04 -5.75
CA ALA A 166 6.59 -11.44 -6.92
C ALA A 166 5.66 -10.32 -7.37
N PHE A 167 5.52 -10.15 -8.68
CA PHE A 167 4.64 -9.17 -9.28
C PHE A 167 3.75 -9.84 -10.32
N ALA A 168 2.44 -9.78 -10.12
CA ALA A 168 1.43 -10.35 -11.01
C ALA A 168 0.52 -9.24 -11.55
N VAL A 169 0.21 -9.31 -12.83
CA VAL A 169 -0.65 -8.35 -13.53
C VAL A 169 -1.69 -9.11 -14.36
N GLY A 170 -2.95 -8.77 -14.19
CA GLY A 170 -4.07 -9.26 -14.98
C GLY A 170 -4.73 -8.13 -15.78
N LEU A 171 -5.24 -8.45 -16.98
CA LEU A 171 -6.20 -7.61 -17.68
C LEU A 171 -7.61 -8.15 -17.44
N VAL A 172 -8.50 -7.26 -17.03
CA VAL A 172 -9.87 -7.58 -16.66
C VAL A 172 -10.81 -6.82 -17.59
N GLU A 173 -11.82 -7.52 -18.09
CA GLU A 173 -12.90 -6.95 -18.88
C GLU A 173 -13.97 -6.38 -17.94
N PRO A 174 -14.41 -5.12 -18.13
CA PRO A 174 -15.47 -4.50 -17.34
C PRO A 174 -16.79 -5.21 -17.45
#